data_b9a08c73e059e57251cdecccef459a59
#
_entry.id   b9a08c73e059e57251cdecccef459a59
#
_cell.length_a   1.000
_cell.length_b   1.000
_cell.length_c   1.000
_cell.angle_alpha   90.00
_cell.angle_beta   90.00
_cell.angle_gamma   90.00
#
_symmetry.space_group_name_H-M   'P 1'
#
loop_
_entity.id
_entity.type
_entity.pdbx_description
1 polymer ?
#
loop_
_entity_poly.entity_id
_entity_poly.type
_entity_poly.pdbx_seq_one_letter_code
_entity_poly.pdbx_strand_id
1 'polypeptide(L)'
;DFLDNFGTPEYSEPGSGGFVGDTLLVNGAQSPYVEVSRGWVRLRLLNASNSRRYQLQMSDGRPLHVISGDQGFLPAPVSVKQLALAPGERREILIDMTNGDEVSVTCGEAASIVDRIRGFFEPSSVLVSTLVLTLRPTGLLPLVTDSLPVRLLPTELLSGTPIRSRDITLGDDPGINGQLWDPQRIDITAQEGTWERWTVRSDMPQSFHIEGVMFQIRNVNGSSPFPEDRGWKDTVWVDGQVELLVYYAQPSWPHFPFLFHSQTLEMMDRGSVGQMLVNPAP
;
A
#
# COMPACT_ATOMS: atom_id res chain seq x y z
N ASP A 1 -14.45 -9.93 1.05
CA ASP A 1 -15.90 -9.80 1.25
C ASP A 1 -16.45 -11.02 2.00
N PHE A 2 -17.62 -10.87 2.61
CA PHE A 2 -18.52 -12.00 2.86
C PHE A 2 -19.45 -12.16 1.67
N LEU A 3 -19.77 -13.39 1.31
CA LEU A 3 -20.75 -13.66 0.27
C LEU A 3 -21.96 -14.32 0.91
N ASP A 4 -23.15 -13.84 0.55
CA ASP A 4 -24.39 -14.50 0.92
C ASP A 4 -24.56 -15.86 0.21
N ASN A 5 -25.65 -16.59 0.49
CA ASN A 5 -25.95 -17.88 -0.15
C ASN A 5 -26.14 -17.79 -1.68
N PHE A 6 -26.22 -16.60 -2.25
CA PHE A 6 -26.37 -16.34 -3.70
C PHE A 6 -25.08 -15.81 -4.32
N GLY A 7 -23.99 -15.66 -3.53
CA GLY A 7 -22.71 -15.11 -3.97
C GLY A 7 -22.69 -13.58 -4.08
N THR A 8 -23.62 -12.88 -3.44
CA THR A 8 -23.65 -11.41 -3.39
C THR A 8 -22.79 -10.92 -2.24
N PRO A 9 -21.93 -9.90 -2.44
CA PRO A 9 -21.16 -9.31 -1.36
C PRO A 9 -22.07 -8.76 -0.24
N GLU A 10 -21.78 -9.15 0.99
CA GLU A 10 -22.49 -8.71 2.19
C GLU A 10 -21.53 -7.95 3.10
N TYR A 11 -21.98 -6.81 3.63
CA TYR A 11 -21.26 -6.05 4.64
C TYR A 11 -21.85 -6.38 6.01
N SER A 12 -21.00 -6.84 6.93
CA SER A 12 -21.38 -7.11 8.32
C SER A 12 -20.75 -6.09 9.27
N GLU A 13 -21.15 -6.12 10.54
CA GLU A 13 -20.58 -5.25 11.57
C GLU A 13 -19.05 -5.38 11.59
N PRO A 14 -18.33 -4.27 11.40
CA PRO A 14 -16.88 -4.27 11.40
C PRO A 14 -16.32 -4.47 12.81
N GLY A 15 -15.22 -5.18 12.93
CA GLY A 15 -14.41 -5.19 14.15
C GLY A 15 -13.72 -3.84 14.41
N SER A 16 -12.99 -3.73 15.52
CA SER A 16 -12.24 -2.50 15.86
C SER A 16 -11.23 -2.09 14.80
N GLY A 17 -10.66 -3.06 14.07
CA GLY A 17 -9.71 -2.82 12.96
C GLY A 17 -10.33 -2.63 11.58
N GLY A 18 -11.67 -2.47 11.49
CA GLY A 18 -12.40 -2.35 10.24
C GLY A 18 -12.97 -3.68 9.73
N PHE A 19 -13.63 -3.63 8.58
CA PHE A 19 -14.28 -4.79 7.97
C PHE A 19 -13.27 -5.72 7.31
N VAL A 20 -13.32 -7.01 7.70
CA VAL A 20 -12.50 -8.08 7.15
C VAL A 20 -13.40 -9.25 6.76
N GLY A 21 -13.65 -9.43 5.47
CA GLY A 21 -14.41 -10.57 4.96
C GLY A 21 -13.60 -11.88 4.94
N ASP A 22 -14.26 -12.99 4.71
CA ASP A 22 -13.69 -14.35 4.62
C ASP A 22 -13.36 -14.78 3.18
N THR A 23 -13.89 -14.07 2.20
CA THR A 23 -13.75 -14.39 0.77
C THR A 23 -12.90 -13.33 0.06
N LEU A 24 -11.78 -13.78 -0.55
CA LEU A 24 -10.93 -12.91 -1.37
C LEU A 24 -11.48 -12.85 -2.80
N LEU A 25 -11.76 -11.64 -3.26
CA LEU A 25 -12.13 -11.36 -4.64
C LEU A 25 -11.01 -10.59 -5.35
N VAL A 26 -10.70 -10.99 -6.57
CA VAL A 26 -9.77 -10.27 -7.46
C VAL A 26 -10.53 -9.85 -8.71
N ASN A 27 -10.68 -8.55 -8.92
CA ASN A 27 -11.54 -7.98 -9.98
C ASN A 27 -12.96 -8.56 -9.98
N GLY A 28 -13.52 -8.81 -8.79
CA GLY A 28 -14.86 -9.37 -8.60
C GLY A 28 -14.97 -10.90 -8.75
N ALA A 29 -13.88 -11.61 -9.01
CA ALA A 29 -13.87 -13.07 -9.16
C ALA A 29 -13.11 -13.75 -8.00
N GLN A 30 -13.61 -14.90 -7.56
CA GLN A 30 -12.94 -15.75 -6.58
C GLN A 30 -11.95 -16.68 -7.29
N SER A 31 -10.68 -16.66 -6.83
CA SER A 31 -9.61 -17.53 -7.35
C SER A 31 -9.47 -17.50 -8.89
N PRO A 32 -9.41 -16.33 -9.53
CA PRO A 32 -9.35 -16.25 -10.99
C PRO A 32 -8.03 -16.76 -11.55
N TYR A 33 -8.04 -17.07 -12.84
CA TYR A 33 -6.82 -17.26 -13.62
C TYR A 33 -6.76 -16.22 -14.76
N VAL A 34 -5.55 -15.98 -15.26
CA VAL A 34 -5.32 -15.16 -16.45
C VAL A 34 -4.29 -15.86 -17.36
N GLU A 35 -4.59 -15.86 -18.66
CA GLU A 35 -3.64 -16.31 -19.66
C GLU A 35 -2.60 -15.22 -19.90
N VAL A 36 -1.33 -15.58 -19.89
CA VAL A 36 -0.21 -14.67 -20.02
C VAL A 36 0.79 -15.16 -21.07
N SER A 37 1.59 -14.22 -21.58
CA SER A 37 2.74 -14.54 -22.45
C SER A 37 3.80 -15.30 -21.65
N ARG A 38 4.62 -16.11 -22.34
CA ARG A 38 5.92 -16.52 -21.81
C ARG A 38 6.88 -15.34 -21.77
N GLY A 39 7.78 -15.33 -20.81
CA GLY A 39 8.73 -14.24 -20.55
C GLY A 39 8.29 -13.38 -19.37
N TRP A 40 8.61 -12.09 -19.38
CA TRP A 40 8.28 -11.21 -18.27
C TRP A 40 6.83 -10.74 -18.32
N VAL A 41 6.11 -10.97 -17.23
CA VAL A 41 4.70 -10.54 -17.05
C VAL A 41 4.68 -9.40 -16.04
N ARG A 42 4.09 -8.26 -16.43
CA ARG A 42 3.85 -7.11 -15.55
C ARG A 42 2.45 -7.19 -14.96
N LEU A 43 2.35 -7.17 -13.65
CA LEU A 43 1.09 -7.05 -12.93
C LEU A 43 1.02 -5.67 -12.26
N ARG A 44 -0.14 -5.05 -12.33
CA ARG A 44 -0.53 -3.87 -11.55
C ARG A 44 -1.42 -4.32 -10.42
N LEU A 45 -1.00 -4.07 -9.21
CA LEU A 45 -1.66 -4.48 -8.00
C LEU A 45 -2.25 -3.27 -7.28
N LEU A 46 -3.49 -3.40 -6.83
CA LEU A 46 -4.16 -2.47 -5.92
C LEU A 46 -4.82 -3.31 -4.83
N ASN A 47 -4.56 -2.99 -3.58
CA ASN A 47 -5.36 -3.52 -2.49
C ASN A 47 -6.57 -2.60 -2.26
N ALA A 48 -7.73 -3.05 -2.72
CA ALA A 48 -9.01 -2.36 -2.57
C ALA A 48 -9.84 -2.89 -1.39
N SER A 49 -9.24 -3.63 -0.46
CA SER A 49 -9.93 -4.09 0.75
C SER A 49 -10.09 -2.95 1.75
N ASN A 50 -11.16 -3.00 2.55
CA ASN A 50 -11.46 -1.99 3.56
C ASN A 50 -10.33 -1.83 4.59
N SER A 51 -9.81 -2.96 5.12
CA SER A 51 -8.81 -2.95 6.20
C SER A 51 -7.75 -4.04 6.09
N ARG A 52 -7.95 -5.10 5.28
CA ARG A 52 -7.03 -6.24 5.23
C ARG A 52 -5.73 -5.89 4.51
N ARG A 53 -4.61 -6.07 5.19
CA ARG A 53 -3.26 -6.04 4.60
C ARG A 53 -2.87 -7.43 4.12
N TYR A 54 -2.42 -7.55 2.87
CA TYR A 54 -1.97 -8.81 2.28
C TYR A 54 -0.46 -8.96 2.31
N GLN A 55 0.00 -10.21 2.43
CA GLN A 55 1.39 -10.60 2.22
C GLN A 55 1.43 -11.53 1.00
N LEU A 56 1.76 -10.98 -0.16
CA LEU A 56 1.77 -11.68 -1.43
C LEU A 56 3.06 -12.46 -1.64
N GLN A 57 2.95 -13.66 -2.22
CA GLN A 57 4.10 -14.49 -2.60
C GLN A 57 3.74 -15.40 -3.78
N MET A 58 4.75 -15.96 -4.43
CA MET A 58 4.54 -16.94 -5.49
C MET A 58 4.51 -18.35 -4.91
N SER A 59 3.59 -19.19 -5.40
CA SER A 59 3.37 -20.56 -4.89
C SER A 59 4.58 -21.49 -5.05
N ASP A 60 5.45 -21.21 -6.02
CA ASP A 60 6.69 -21.95 -6.26
C ASP A 60 7.93 -21.28 -5.68
N GLY A 61 7.76 -20.16 -4.96
CA GLY A 61 8.84 -19.42 -4.32
C GLY A 61 9.72 -18.61 -5.27
N ARG A 62 9.37 -18.46 -6.57
CA ARG A 62 10.07 -17.49 -7.44
C ARG A 62 9.91 -16.08 -6.89
N PRO A 63 10.87 -15.16 -7.16
CA PRO A 63 10.77 -13.78 -6.67
C PRO A 63 9.70 -12.97 -7.41
N LEU A 64 9.14 -11.99 -6.69
CA LEU A 64 8.40 -10.87 -7.23
C LEU A 64 9.41 -9.73 -7.45
N HIS A 65 9.44 -9.10 -8.62
CA HIS A 65 10.33 -7.98 -8.90
C HIS A 65 9.52 -6.68 -8.87
N VAL A 66 9.56 -5.97 -7.75
CA VAL A 66 8.83 -4.71 -7.57
C VAL A 66 9.50 -3.63 -8.40
N ILE A 67 8.74 -2.97 -9.27
CA ILE A 67 9.22 -1.91 -10.16
C ILE A 67 8.61 -0.55 -9.87
N SER A 68 7.46 -0.49 -9.19
CA SER A 68 6.75 0.77 -8.91
C SER A 68 6.06 0.71 -7.56
N GLY A 69 6.00 1.84 -6.90
CA GLY A 69 5.08 2.13 -5.80
C GLY A 69 3.86 2.93 -6.27
N ASP A 70 3.20 3.62 -5.32
CA ASP A 70 1.97 4.37 -5.56
C ASP A 70 2.16 5.52 -6.58
N GLN A 71 3.29 6.23 -6.50
CA GLN A 71 3.55 7.48 -7.21
C GLN A 71 4.69 7.38 -8.23
N GLY A 72 4.99 6.18 -8.72
CA GLY A 72 5.94 6.00 -9.81
C GLY A 72 6.94 4.87 -9.63
N PHE A 73 7.85 4.78 -10.60
CA PHE A 73 8.87 3.73 -10.63
C PHE A 73 9.91 3.88 -9.53
N LEU A 74 10.42 2.73 -9.10
CA LEU A 74 11.65 2.65 -8.31
C LEU A 74 12.88 2.95 -9.19
N PRO A 75 14.04 3.27 -8.61
CA PRO A 75 15.27 3.46 -9.41
C PRO A 75 15.72 2.20 -10.17
N ALA A 76 15.44 1.04 -9.61
CA ALA A 76 15.70 -0.28 -10.17
C ALA A 76 14.69 -1.30 -9.63
N PRO A 77 14.49 -2.44 -10.30
CA PRO A 77 13.67 -3.52 -9.76
C PRO A 77 14.21 -4.04 -8.42
N VAL A 78 13.32 -4.25 -7.46
CA VAL A 78 13.65 -4.85 -6.16
C VAL A 78 13.05 -6.24 -6.09
N SER A 79 13.90 -7.25 -5.95
CA SER A 79 13.48 -8.66 -5.87
C SER A 79 13.13 -9.03 -4.43
N VAL A 80 11.90 -9.48 -4.23
CA VAL A 80 11.40 -9.91 -2.92
C VAL A 80 10.74 -11.29 -3.03
N LYS A 81 10.76 -12.05 -1.94
CA LYS A 81 10.02 -13.33 -1.85
C LYS A 81 8.58 -13.13 -1.36
N GLN A 82 8.38 -12.07 -0.60
CA GLN A 82 7.08 -11.67 -0.05
C GLN A 82 6.92 -10.17 -0.22
N LEU A 83 5.73 -9.74 -0.61
CA LEU A 83 5.38 -8.34 -0.82
C LEU A 83 4.17 -7.99 0.03
N ALA A 84 4.35 -7.07 0.98
CA ALA A 84 3.24 -6.51 1.71
C ALA A 84 2.46 -5.51 0.83
N LEU A 85 1.13 -5.54 0.94
CA LEU A 85 0.24 -4.63 0.24
C LEU A 85 -0.89 -4.20 1.18
N ALA A 86 -0.79 -3.00 1.71
CA ALA A 86 -1.78 -2.43 2.62
C ALA A 86 -2.99 -1.84 1.84
N PRO A 87 -4.16 -1.65 2.48
CA PRO A 87 -5.30 -0.99 1.85
C PRO A 87 -4.90 0.34 1.21
N GLY A 88 -5.33 0.56 -0.05
CA GLY A 88 -4.99 1.74 -0.83
C GLY A 88 -3.61 1.73 -1.48
N GLU A 89 -2.69 0.85 -1.10
CA GLU A 89 -1.39 0.75 -1.77
C GLU A 89 -1.51 0.16 -3.17
N ARG A 90 -0.71 0.70 -4.09
CA ARG A 90 -0.51 0.20 -5.45
C ARG A 90 0.94 -0.22 -5.62
N ARG A 91 1.13 -1.32 -6.32
CA ARG A 91 2.45 -1.83 -6.71
C ARG A 91 2.41 -2.33 -8.14
N GLU A 92 3.52 -2.17 -8.83
CA GLU A 92 3.73 -2.89 -10.07
C GLU A 92 4.90 -3.85 -9.89
N ILE A 93 4.67 -5.07 -10.37
CA ILE A 93 5.65 -6.14 -10.26
C ILE A 93 5.90 -6.80 -11.61
N LEU A 94 7.08 -7.32 -11.79
CA LEU A 94 7.42 -8.23 -12.89
C LEU A 94 7.60 -9.64 -12.34
N ILE A 95 7.05 -10.61 -13.07
CA ILE A 95 7.15 -12.04 -12.76
C ILE A 95 7.77 -12.74 -13.95
N ASP A 96 8.79 -13.58 -13.72
CA ASP A 96 9.41 -14.38 -14.75
C ASP A 96 8.57 -15.63 -15.06
N MET A 97 7.99 -15.67 -16.27
CA MET A 97 7.21 -16.79 -16.81
C MET A 97 7.93 -17.48 -17.98
N THR A 98 9.26 -17.31 -18.09
CA THR A 98 10.07 -17.82 -19.22
C THR A 98 10.04 -19.34 -19.30
N ASN A 99 10.00 -20.03 -18.16
CA ASN A 99 9.93 -21.49 -18.09
C ASN A 99 8.62 -22.06 -18.66
N GLY A 100 7.56 -21.24 -18.75
CA GLY A 100 6.25 -21.63 -19.28
C GLY A 100 5.39 -22.46 -18.32
N ASP A 101 5.77 -22.56 -17.07
CA ASP A 101 5.00 -23.27 -16.03
C ASP A 101 3.90 -22.36 -15.46
N GLU A 102 2.72 -22.93 -15.24
CA GLU A 102 1.65 -22.28 -14.49
C GLU A 102 2.10 -22.02 -13.06
N VAL A 103 1.79 -20.84 -12.52
CA VAL A 103 2.12 -20.47 -11.14
C VAL A 103 1.04 -19.58 -10.54
N SER A 104 0.88 -19.64 -9.24
CA SER A 104 -0.11 -18.84 -8.53
C SER A 104 0.54 -17.78 -7.65
N VAL A 105 -0.07 -16.61 -7.62
CA VAL A 105 0.10 -15.63 -6.54
C VAL A 105 -0.78 -16.08 -5.39
N THR A 106 -0.21 -16.18 -4.21
CA THR A 106 -0.91 -16.54 -2.97
C THR A 106 -0.71 -15.45 -1.93
N CYS A 107 -1.60 -15.36 -0.95
CA CYS A 107 -1.42 -14.48 0.19
C CYS A 107 -1.63 -15.23 1.50
N GLY A 108 -0.87 -14.82 2.53
CA GLY A 108 -1.18 -15.09 3.93
C GLY A 108 -1.59 -13.79 4.62
N GLU A 109 -1.99 -13.85 5.88
CA GLU A 109 -2.06 -12.64 6.70
C GLU A 109 -0.66 -12.08 6.85
N ALA A 110 -0.52 -10.76 6.68
CA ALA A 110 0.78 -10.12 6.96
C ALA A 110 1.03 -10.24 8.46
N ALA A 111 1.96 -11.10 8.84
CA ALA A 111 2.40 -11.21 10.21
C ALA A 111 2.87 -9.84 10.71
N SER A 112 2.42 -9.43 11.89
CA SER A 112 2.96 -8.27 12.58
C SER A 112 4.47 -8.44 12.80
N ILE A 113 5.21 -7.37 13.07
CA ILE A 113 6.64 -7.48 13.42
C ILE A 113 6.85 -8.44 14.59
N VAL A 114 5.90 -8.48 15.53
CA VAL A 114 5.91 -9.41 16.67
C VAL A 114 5.73 -10.85 16.23
N ASP A 115 4.88 -11.13 15.24
CA ASP A 115 4.68 -12.47 14.69
C ASP A 115 5.87 -12.95 13.87
N ARG A 116 6.58 -12.04 13.20
CA ARG A 116 7.86 -12.36 12.53
C ARG A 116 8.94 -12.79 13.54
N ILE A 117 8.99 -12.15 14.70
CA ILE A 117 9.91 -12.52 15.78
C ILE A 117 9.45 -13.83 16.43
N ARG A 118 8.15 -14.04 16.67
CA ARG A 118 7.60 -15.31 17.16
C ARG A 118 7.77 -16.46 16.17
N GLY A 119 7.54 -16.23 14.88
CA GLY A 119 7.71 -17.24 13.82
C GLY A 119 9.13 -17.77 13.69
N PHE A 120 10.14 -17.04 14.23
CA PHE A 120 11.51 -17.56 14.37
C PHE A 120 11.62 -18.63 15.47
N PHE A 121 10.70 -18.64 16.44
CA PHE A 121 10.72 -19.57 17.59
C PHE A 121 9.59 -20.62 17.56
N GLU A 122 8.53 -20.42 16.75
CA GLU A 122 7.41 -21.36 16.62
C GLU A 122 7.06 -21.60 15.14
N PRO A 123 7.60 -22.66 14.49
CA PRO A 123 7.36 -22.97 13.08
C PRO A 123 5.95 -23.45 12.72
N SER A 124 5.02 -23.54 13.67
CA SER A 124 3.78 -24.31 13.52
C SER A 124 2.48 -23.50 13.32
N SER A 125 2.52 -22.19 13.08
CA SER A 125 1.36 -21.51 12.53
C SER A 125 1.38 -21.65 10.99
N VAL A 126 0.80 -22.73 10.47
CA VAL A 126 0.49 -22.89 9.05
C VAL A 126 -0.52 -21.79 8.69
N LEU A 127 -0.01 -20.65 8.23
CA LEU A 127 -0.85 -19.64 7.59
C LEU A 127 -1.46 -20.32 6.36
N VAL A 128 -2.76 -20.49 6.37
CA VAL A 128 -3.50 -21.03 5.20
C VAL A 128 -3.25 -20.04 4.06
N SER A 129 -2.41 -20.48 3.11
CA SER A 129 -2.11 -19.67 1.93
C SER A 129 -3.36 -19.59 1.05
N THR A 130 -3.96 -18.42 0.96
CA THR A 130 -5.14 -18.18 0.11
C THR A 130 -4.69 -17.89 -1.32
N LEU A 131 -5.32 -18.55 -2.29
CA LEU A 131 -5.10 -18.29 -3.71
C LEU A 131 -5.63 -16.90 -4.09
N VAL A 132 -4.75 -16.09 -4.69
CA VAL A 132 -5.10 -14.76 -5.21
C VAL A 132 -5.38 -14.83 -6.71
N LEU A 133 -4.41 -15.31 -7.49
CA LEU A 133 -4.46 -15.31 -8.95
C LEU A 133 -3.58 -16.42 -9.50
N THR A 134 -4.06 -17.14 -10.52
CA THR A 134 -3.24 -18.10 -11.27
C THR A 134 -2.80 -17.51 -12.61
N LEU A 135 -1.50 -17.55 -12.91
CA LEU A 135 -0.93 -17.16 -14.18
C LEU A 135 -0.70 -18.39 -15.03
N ARG A 136 -1.32 -18.40 -16.23
CA ARG A 136 -1.26 -19.53 -17.18
C ARG A 136 -0.56 -19.11 -18.47
N PRO A 137 0.72 -19.44 -18.64
CA PRO A 137 1.42 -19.17 -19.89
C PRO A 137 0.77 -19.93 -21.06
N THR A 138 0.48 -19.21 -22.14
CA THR A 138 -0.12 -19.79 -23.35
C THR A 138 0.73 -19.51 -24.58
N GLY A 139 0.76 -20.48 -25.51
CA GLY A 139 1.40 -20.31 -26.83
C GLY A 139 0.59 -19.43 -27.80
N LEU A 140 -0.64 -19.04 -27.43
CA LEU A 140 -1.49 -18.18 -28.25
C LEU A 140 -1.08 -16.71 -28.16
N LEU A 141 -0.32 -16.34 -27.12
CA LEU A 141 0.20 -14.99 -26.94
C LEU A 141 1.66 -14.89 -27.41
N PRO A 142 2.10 -13.71 -27.88
CA PRO A 142 3.48 -13.49 -28.31
C PRO A 142 4.48 -13.77 -27.19
N LEU A 143 5.62 -14.37 -27.51
CA LEU A 143 6.73 -14.53 -26.58
C LEU A 143 7.33 -13.16 -26.24
N VAL A 144 7.51 -12.87 -24.95
CA VAL A 144 8.24 -11.69 -24.47
C VAL A 144 9.69 -12.07 -24.26
N THR A 145 10.57 -11.50 -25.07
CA THR A 145 12.01 -11.79 -25.08
C THR A 145 12.84 -10.75 -24.35
N ASP A 146 12.21 -9.70 -23.84
CA ASP A 146 12.89 -8.65 -23.08
C ASP A 146 13.49 -9.24 -21.79
N SER A 147 14.60 -8.66 -21.36
CA SER A 147 15.22 -8.98 -20.07
C SER A 147 14.68 -8.08 -18.95
N LEU A 148 14.83 -8.52 -17.71
CA LEU A 148 14.56 -7.67 -16.56
C LEU A 148 15.42 -6.39 -16.65
N PRO A 149 14.83 -5.18 -16.62
CA PRO A 149 15.59 -3.95 -16.69
C PRO A 149 16.51 -3.80 -15.47
N VAL A 150 17.74 -3.36 -15.69
CA VAL A 150 18.71 -3.11 -14.61
C VAL A 150 18.42 -1.77 -13.92
N ARG A 151 17.89 -0.81 -14.67
CA ARG A 151 17.50 0.51 -14.17
C ARG A 151 16.13 0.88 -14.71
N LEU A 152 15.41 1.65 -13.90
CA LEU A 152 14.12 2.24 -14.24
C LEU A 152 14.26 3.77 -14.33
N LEU A 153 13.48 4.50 -13.56
CA LEU A 153 13.59 5.95 -13.48
C LEU A 153 14.35 6.36 -12.21
N PRO A 154 15.24 7.35 -12.27
CA PRO A 154 15.87 7.86 -11.08
C PRO A 154 14.79 8.44 -10.13
N THR A 155 14.83 8.02 -8.87
CA THR A 155 14.02 8.64 -7.82
C THR A 155 14.86 9.71 -7.16
N GLU A 156 14.43 10.95 -7.25
CA GLU A 156 15.05 12.05 -6.52
C GLU A 156 14.70 11.91 -5.03
N LEU A 157 15.73 11.75 -4.21
CA LEU A 157 15.54 11.66 -2.76
C LEU A 157 15.53 13.04 -2.15
N LEU A 158 14.49 13.33 -1.36
CA LEU A 158 14.43 14.55 -0.57
C LEU A 158 15.59 14.58 0.44
N SER A 159 16.33 15.68 0.44
CA SER A 159 17.49 15.87 1.29
C SER A 159 17.52 17.31 1.83
N GLY A 160 18.32 17.53 2.87
CA GLY A 160 18.42 18.82 3.53
C GLY A 160 17.43 18.99 4.70
N THR A 161 17.05 20.21 5.00
CA THR A 161 16.20 20.53 6.16
C THR A 161 14.76 20.74 5.71
N PRO A 162 13.78 20.04 6.32
CA PRO A 162 12.37 20.30 6.07
C PRO A 162 12.00 21.69 6.56
N ILE A 163 11.05 22.34 5.89
CA ILE A 163 10.60 23.67 6.33
C ILE A 163 9.80 23.62 7.65
N ARG A 164 9.25 22.45 7.96
CA ARG A 164 8.44 22.19 9.17
C ARG A 164 8.43 20.72 9.51
N SER A 165 8.16 20.43 10.79
CA SER A 165 7.81 19.09 11.27
C SER A 165 6.39 19.08 11.83
N ARG A 166 5.65 17.98 11.60
CA ARG A 166 4.29 17.75 12.12
C ARG A 166 4.18 16.41 12.80
N ASP A 167 3.36 16.34 13.82
CA ASP A 167 2.92 15.11 14.45
C ASP A 167 1.46 14.84 14.07
N ILE A 168 1.19 13.64 13.55
CA ILE A 168 -0.13 13.15 13.16
C ILE A 168 -0.40 11.90 13.98
N THR A 169 -1.49 11.89 14.72
CA THR A 169 -1.91 10.72 15.51
C THR A 169 -3.23 10.19 14.97
N LEU A 170 -3.24 8.92 14.65
CA LEU A 170 -4.42 8.13 14.30
C LEU A 170 -4.76 7.31 15.53
N GLY A 171 -5.84 7.67 16.25
CA GLY A 171 -6.23 6.99 17.48
C GLY A 171 -7.20 5.83 17.25
N ASP A 172 -7.50 5.10 18.32
CA ASP A 172 -8.60 4.12 18.37
C ASP A 172 -9.95 4.84 18.30
N ASP A 173 -10.03 6.02 18.93
CA ASP A 173 -11.16 6.92 18.75
C ASP A 173 -11.10 7.57 17.37
N PRO A 174 -12.25 7.75 16.70
CA PRO A 174 -12.27 8.38 15.40
C PRO A 174 -11.72 9.81 15.46
N GLY A 175 -11.04 10.21 14.37
CA GLY A 175 -10.44 11.51 14.24
C GLY A 175 -8.92 11.47 14.09
N ILE A 176 -8.37 12.59 13.65
CA ILE A 176 -6.91 12.80 13.56
C ILE A 176 -6.50 13.84 14.60
N ASN A 177 -5.45 13.56 15.36
CA ASN A 177 -5.00 14.40 16.48
C ASN A 177 -6.13 14.70 17.50
N GLY A 178 -7.02 13.73 17.72
CA GLY A 178 -8.18 13.88 18.61
C GLY A 178 -9.29 14.77 18.07
N GLN A 179 -9.30 15.07 16.77
CA GLN A 179 -10.30 15.92 16.13
C GLN A 179 -11.03 15.15 15.04
N LEU A 180 -12.36 15.14 15.12
CA LEU A 180 -13.22 14.60 14.08
C LEU A 180 -13.22 15.50 12.83
N TRP A 181 -13.58 14.92 11.72
CA TRP A 181 -13.82 15.61 10.47
C TRP A 181 -14.73 16.84 10.64
N ASP A 182 -14.30 17.96 10.08
CA ASP A 182 -15.07 19.20 9.97
C ASP A 182 -14.82 19.81 8.58
N PRO A 183 -15.81 19.82 7.68
CA PRO A 183 -15.65 20.31 6.30
C PRO A 183 -15.32 21.81 6.20
N GLN A 184 -15.45 22.57 7.29
CA GLN A 184 -15.15 24.00 7.33
C GLN A 184 -13.76 24.29 7.92
N ARG A 185 -13.08 23.29 8.46
CA ARG A 185 -11.77 23.46 9.11
C ARG A 185 -10.64 23.05 8.17
N ILE A 186 -9.67 23.96 7.98
CA ILE A 186 -8.38 23.62 7.39
C ILE A 186 -7.40 23.25 8.52
N ASP A 187 -7.03 21.98 8.59
CA ASP A 187 -6.14 21.48 9.64
C ASP A 187 -4.68 21.82 9.36
N ILE A 188 -4.29 21.83 8.08
CA ILE A 188 -2.93 22.08 7.64
C ILE A 188 -2.91 23.11 6.52
N THR A 189 -1.97 24.05 6.61
CA THR A 189 -1.58 24.93 5.50
C THR A 189 -0.14 24.67 5.14
N ALA A 190 0.12 24.48 3.86
CA ALA A 190 1.43 24.23 3.27
C ALA A 190 1.68 25.10 2.04
N GLN A 191 2.89 25.01 1.47
CA GLN A 191 3.32 25.80 0.33
C GLN A 191 3.81 24.88 -0.80
N GLU A 192 3.34 25.09 -2.02
CA GLU A 192 3.83 24.40 -3.22
C GLU A 192 5.36 24.54 -3.36
N GLY A 193 5.99 23.47 -3.87
CA GLY A 193 7.44 23.42 -4.08
C GLY A 193 8.26 23.17 -2.81
N THR A 194 7.61 23.03 -1.66
CA THR A 194 8.28 22.77 -0.38
C THR A 194 8.03 21.35 0.12
N TRP A 195 8.74 20.96 1.19
CA TRP A 195 8.51 19.68 1.83
C TRP A 195 8.63 19.78 3.35
N GLU A 196 7.90 18.90 4.02
CA GLU A 196 7.80 18.83 5.47
C GLU A 196 8.11 17.42 5.96
N ARG A 197 8.48 17.30 7.24
CA ARG A 197 8.59 16.02 7.93
C ARG A 197 7.31 15.77 8.70
N TRP A 198 6.67 14.63 8.45
CA TRP A 198 5.52 14.18 9.20
C TRP A 198 5.87 12.93 10.00
N THR A 199 5.59 12.96 11.30
CA THR A 199 5.66 11.77 12.16
C THR A 199 4.24 11.29 12.37
N VAL A 200 3.88 10.19 11.72
CA VAL A 200 2.54 9.59 11.84
C VAL A 200 2.60 8.43 12.82
N ARG A 201 1.72 8.47 13.81
CA ARG A 201 1.60 7.42 14.84
C ARG A 201 0.20 6.84 14.82
N SER A 202 0.12 5.54 15.12
CA SER A 202 -1.16 4.85 15.29
C SER A 202 -1.05 3.82 16.40
N ASP A 203 -2.08 3.79 17.25
CA ASP A 203 -2.21 2.79 18.32
C ASP A 203 -2.74 1.47 17.78
N MET A 204 -3.45 1.51 16.64
CA MET A 204 -3.89 0.33 15.88
C MET A 204 -3.25 0.30 14.49
N PRO A 205 -2.83 -0.87 13.98
CA PRO A 205 -2.31 -0.99 12.63
C PRO A 205 -3.36 -0.58 11.58
N GLN A 206 -3.05 0.44 10.76
CA GLN A 206 -3.94 0.92 9.71
C GLN A 206 -3.16 1.59 8.57
N SER A 207 -3.79 1.74 7.40
CA SER A 207 -3.24 2.53 6.31
C SER A 207 -3.56 4.01 6.48
N PHE A 208 -2.59 4.85 6.14
CA PHE A 208 -2.71 6.30 6.09
C PHE A 208 -2.45 6.80 4.67
N HIS A 209 -3.32 7.66 4.17
CA HIS A 209 -3.23 8.23 2.82
C HIS A 209 -3.23 9.75 2.86
N ILE A 210 -2.52 10.37 1.92
CA ILE A 210 -2.51 11.83 1.72
C ILE A 210 -2.79 12.10 0.25
N GLU A 211 -3.91 12.78 -0.03
CA GLU A 211 -4.29 13.16 -1.39
C GLU A 211 -3.45 14.33 -1.94
N GLY A 212 -3.26 14.34 -3.25
CA GLY A 212 -2.68 15.46 -3.98
C GLY A 212 -1.21 15.75 -3.72
N VAL A 213 -0.54 14.96 -2.90
CA VAL A 213 0.89 15.07 -2.58
C VAL A 213 1.60 13.74 -2.78
N MET A 214 2.91 13.76 -2.69
CA MET A 214 3.72 12.55 -2.65
C MET A 214 4.69 12.60 -1.46
N PHE A 215 5.05 11.45 -0.93
CA PHE A 215 6.01 11.38 0.15
C PHE A 215 7.03 10.26 -0.04
N GLN A 216 8.12 10.35 0.69
CA GLN A 216 9.11 9.29 0.87
C GLN A 216 9.09 8.82 2.33
N ILE A 217 9.11 7.52 2.55
CA ILE A 217 9.24 6.96 3.90
C ILE A 217 10.70 7.11 4.33
N ARG A 218 10.92 7.80 5.46
CA ARG A 218 12.25 8.00 6.04
C ARG A 218 12.59 6.96 7.08
N ASN A 219 11.60 6.60 7.88
CA ASN A 219 11.78 5.71 9.02
C ASN A 219 10.48 4.95 9.34
N VAL A 220 10.59 3.70 9.77
CA VAL A 220 9.50 2.87 10.28
C VAL A 220 9.96 2.27 11.61
N ASN A 221 9.35 2.70 12.71
CA ASN A 221 9.68 2.22 14.07
C ASN A 221 11.20 2.23 14.40
N GLY A 222 11.90 3.31 14.02
CA GLY A 222 13.33 3.46 14.27
C GLY A 222 14.23 2.82 13.20
N SER A 223 13.67 2.11 12.21
CA SER A 223 14.41 1.41 11.17
C SER A 223 14.25 2.06 9.79
N SER A 224 15.19 1.86 8.89
CA SER A 224 15.06 2.26 7.49
C SER A 224 13.92 1.49 6.80
N PRO A 225 13.20 2.12 5.85
CA PRO A 225 12.18 1.42 5.07
C PRO A 225 12.81 0.28 4.23
N PHE A 226 12.00 -0.72 3.91
CA PHE A 226 12.41 -1.78 2.99
C PHE A 226 12.77 -1.20 1.61
N PRO A 227 13.64 -1.85 0.84
CA PRO A 227 14.06 -1.34 -0.48
C PRO A 227 12.90 -1.05 -1.43
N GLU A 228 11.86 -1.89 -1.42
CA GLU A 228 10.64 -1.75 -2.23
C GLU A 228 9.76 -0.57 -1.81
N ASP A 229 9.98 0.00 -0.63
CA ASP A 229 9.26 1.15 -0.09
C ASP A 229 10.00 2.49 -0.26
N ARG A 230 11.18 2.48 -0.86
CA ARG A 230 12.04 3.68 -1.00
C ARG A 230 11.70 4.56 -2.22
N GLY A 231 10.54 4.35 -2.85
CA GLY A 231 10.03 5.19 -3.93
C GLY A 231 9.13 6.32 -3.42
N TRP A 232 8.53 7.03 -4.38
CA TRP A 232 7.47 7.97 -4.11
C TRP A 232 6.16 7.23 -3.82
N LYS A 233 5.48 7.64 -2.75
CA LYS A 233 4.24 7.06 -2.26
C LYS A 233 3.23 8.13 -1.87
N ASP A 234 1.98 7.72 -1.71
CA ASP A 234 0.90 8.51 -1.11
C ASP A 234 0.16 7.76 -0.01
N THR A 235 0.42 6.47 0.10
CA THR A 235 -0.22 5.56 1.08
C THR A 235 0.86 4.79 1.84
N VAL A 236 0.67 4.63 3.16
CA VAL A 236 1.61 3.90 4.03
C VAL A 236 0.88 3.14 5.12
N TRP A 237 1.36 1.94 5.43
CA TRP A 237 0.93 1.19 6.62
C TRP A 237 1.60 1.74 7.86
N VAL A 238 0.78 2.13 8.85
CA VAL A 238 1.22 2.64 10.15
C VAL A 238 0.90 1.60 11.21
N ASP A 239 1.93 1.01 11.79
CA ASP A 239 1.90 0.07 12.91
C ASP A 239 2.93 0.56 13.92
N GLY A 240 2.51 1.40 14.87
CA GLY A 240 3.37 2.20 15.73
C GLY A 240 3.69 3.56 15.12
N GLN A 241 4.89 3.78 14.58
CA GLN A 241 5.34 5.09 14.09
C GLN A 241 6.01 5.01 12.71
N VAL A 242 5.66 5.95 11.82
CA VAL A 242 6.38 6.18 10.56
C VAL A 242 6.77 7.65 10.44
N GLU A 243 7.96 7.90 9.87
CA GLU A 243 8.41 9.25 9.51
C GLU A 243 8.38 9.40 8.01
N LEU A 244 7.66 10.40 7.53
CA LEU A 244 7.46 10.71 6.12
C LEU A 244 8.11 12.06 5.77
N LEU A 245 8.68 12.15 4.57
CA LEU A 245 9.06 13.41 3.95
C LEU A 245 8.00 13.74 2.90
N VAL A 246 7.10 14.66 3.22
CA VAL A 246 5.92 15.00 2.40
C VAL A 246 6.26 16.17 1.50
N TYR A 247 6.16 15.99 0.19
CA TYR A 247 6.44 16.99 -0.83
C TYR A 247 5.16 17.49 -1.48
N TYR A 248 5.02 18.80 -1.55
CA TYR A 248 3.88 19.51 -2.10
C TYR A 248 4.15 19.91 -3.54
N ALA A 249 3.90 18.98 -4.48
CA ALA A 249 4.21 19.14 -5.90
C ALA A 249 3.25 20.08 -6.65
N GLN A 250 2.08 20.36 -6.08
CA GLN A 250 1.03 21.16 -6.71
C GLN A 250 0.17 21.86 -5.65
N PRO A 251 -0.45 23.02 -6.00
CA PRO A 251 -1.36 23.69 -5.09
C PRO A 251 -2.71 22.97 -5.04
N SER A 252 -3.44 23.15 -3.94
CA SER A 252 -4.86 22.81 -3.85
C SER A 252 -5.73 24.07 -4.07
N TRP A 253 -7.01 23.86 -4.37
CA TRP A 253 -7.95 24.96 -4.45
C TRP A 253 -8.56 25.24 -3.07
N PRO A 254 -8.80 26.52 -2.69
CA PRO A 254 -9.37 26.85 -1.38
C PRO A 254 -10.71 26.15 -1.08
N HIS A 255 -11.52 25.89 -2.11
CA HIS A 255 -12.80 25.19 -1.98
C HIS A 255 -12.69 23.66 -2.16
N PHE A 256 -11.50 23.17 -2.51
CA PHE A 256 -11.21 21.74 -2.71
C PHE A 256 -9.82 21.45 -2.12
N PRO A 257 -9.67 21.55 -0.79
CA PRO A 257 -8.41 21.19 -0.13
C PRO A 257 -8.13 19.71 -0.32
N PHE A 258 -6.87 19.31 -0.26
CA PHE A 258 -6.49 17.90 -0.24
C PHE A 258 -6.86 17.28 1.10
N LEU A 259 -7.19 15.98 1.08
CA LEU A 259 -7.49 15.24 2.29
C LEU A 259 -6.27 14.40 2.72
N PHE A 260 -6.17 14.18 4.02
CA PHE A 260 -5.31 13.15 4.59
C PHE A 260 -6.13 12.37 5.60
N HIS A 261 -6.06 11.03 5.55
CA HIS A 261 -7.03 10.22 6.27
C HIS A 261 -6.54 8.79 6.52
N SER A 262 -7.21 8.10 7.44
CA SER A 262 -7.17 6.64 7.50
C SER A 262 -7.72 6.05 6.21
N GLN A 263 -7.04 5.06 5.65
CA GLN A 263 -7.53 4.32 4.48
C GLN A 263 -8.40 3.11 4.90
N THR A 264 -8.54 2.85 6.20
CA THR A 264 -9.56 1.96 6.73
C THR A 264 -10.90 2.69 6.63
N LEU A 265 -11.79 2.21 5.75
CA LEU A 265 -13.01 2.94 5.38
C LEU A 265 -13.88 3.29 6.58
N GLU A 266 -14.01 2.37 7.54
CA GLU A 266 -14.82 2.58 8.74
C GLU A 266 -14.24 3.67 9.65
N MET A 267 -12.92 3.83 9.70
CA MET A 267 -12.28 4.91 10.43
C MET A 267 -12.45 6.24 9.71
N MET A 268 -12.33 6.25 8.39
CA MET A 268 -12.59 7.41 7.56
C MET A 268 -14.04 7.90 7.74
N ASP A 269 -15.02 7.01 7.64
CA ASP A 269 -16.45 7.32 7.80
C ASP A 269 -16.79 7.85 9.21
N ARG A 270 -16.04 7.42 10.23
CA ARG A 270 -16.15 7.93 11.60
C ARG A 270 -15.46 9.27 11.82
N GLY A 271 -14.78 9.84 10.81
CA GLY A 271 -14.18 11.16 10.87
C GLY A 271 -12.66 11.18 11.04
N SER A 272 -11.95 10.07 10.80
CA SER A 272 -10.48 10.06 10.71
C SER A 272 -9.98 10.69 9.42
N VAL A 273 -10.32 11.95 9.21
CA VAL A 273 -10.03 12.77 8.03
C VAL A 273 -9.59 14.16 8.46
N GLY A 274 -8.59 14.71 7.82
CA GLY A 274 -8.18 16.11 7.92
C GLY A 274 -8.08 16.77 6.56
N GLN A 275 -8.12 18.10 6.52
CA GLN A 275 -8.01 18.92 5.32
C GLN A 275 -6.70 19.69 5.27
N MET A 276 -6.11 19.74 4.08
CA MET A 276 -4.87 20.45 3.84
C MET A 276 -5.01 21.41 2.65
N LEU A 277 -4.72 22.70 2.91
CA LEU A 277 -4.62 23.71 1.88
C LEU A 277 -3.15 23.89 1.50
N VAL A 278 -2.82 23.66 0.24
CA VAL A 278 -1.51 23.91 -0.34
C VAL A 278 -1.59 25.20 -1.16
N ASN A 279 -0.96 26.27 -0.69
CA ASN A 279 -0.91 27.54 -1.41
C ASN A 279 0.02 27.44 -2.62
N PRO A 280 -0.30 28.16 -3.74
CA PRO A 280 0.62 28.26 -4.88
C PRO A 280 1.98 28.80 -4.48
N ALA A 281 3.02 28.42 -5.19
CA ALA A 281 4.35 29.05 -5.05
C ALA A 281 4.25 30.56 -5.28
N PRO A 282 5.04 31.39 -4.56
CA PRO A 282 5.03 32.84 -4.68
C PRO A 282 5.50 33.33 -6.05
#